data_22957cdb2cdc8d031e3a9fdda5d9838d
#
_entry.id   22957cdb2cdc8d031e3a9fdda5d9838d
#
_cell.length_a   1.000
_cell.length_b   1.000
_cell.length_c   1.000
_cell.angle_alpha   90.00
_cell.angle_beta   90.00
_cell.angle_gamma   90.00
#
_symmetry.space_group_name_H-M   'P 1'
#
loop_
_entity.id
_entity.type
_entity.pdbx_description
1 polymer ?
#
loop_
_entity_poly.entity_id
_entity_poly.type
_entity_poly.pdbx_seq_one_letter_code
_entity_poly.pdbx_strand_id
1 'polypeptide(L)'
;MTIKEIQQSIIDDFSMFDDWMDRYAMLIEMGKECPIIDEQYRNDQYLINGCQSRVWLHAELKDGKVFYTADSDAVITKGIINLLIKVFSGQTPEDILSADLSFLDEIGLKEHLSPTRSNGLVSMVKQMMLYAEAFKLRDER
;
A
#
# COMPACT_ATOMS: atom_id res chain seq x y z
N MET A 1 -10.31 -3.03 -13.06
CA MET A 1 -11.02 -2.18 -12.08
C MET A 1 -10.29 -0.86 -11.91
N THR A 2 -11.03 0.22 -11.76
CA THR A 2 -10.44 1.52 -11.46
C THR A 2 -10.00 1.56 -9.99
N ILE A 3 -9.11 2.50 -9.67
CA ILE A 3 -8.69 2.74 -8.28
C ILE A 3 -9.92 2.99 -7.40
N LYS A 4 -10.85 3.83 -7.86
CA LYS A 4 -12.06 4.16 -7.10
C LYS A 4 -12.92 2.94 -6.81
N GLU A 5 -13.08 2.06 -7.78
CA GLU A 5 -13.83 0.81 -7.62
C GLU A 5 -13.17 -0.12 -6.60
N ILE A 6 -11.84 -0.22 -6.66
CA ILE A 6 -11.07 -1.05 -5.71
C ILE A 6 -11.18 -0.47 -4.30
N GLN A 7 -11.05 0.85 -4.16
CA GLN A 7 -11.20 1.53 -2.87
C GLN A 7 -12.57 1.28 -2.27
N GLN A 8 -13.63 1.37 -3.08
CA GLN A 8 -14.99 1.12 -2.60
C GLN A 8 -15.16 -0.32 -2.14
N SER A 9 -14.58 -1.28 -2.87
CA SER A 9 -14.60 -2.69 -2.47
C SER A 9 -13.94 -2.90 -1.11
N ILE A 10 -12.83 -2.23 -0.85
CA ILE A 10 -12.12 -2.30 0.45
C ILE A 10 -12.97 -1.68 1.56
N ILE A 11 -13.58 -0.52 1.30
CA ILE A 11 -14.49 0.12 2.25
C ILE A 11 -15.63 -0.82 2.62
N ASP A 12 -16.24 -1.47 1.62
CA ASP A 12 -17.34 -2.41 1.83
C ASP A 12 -16.90 -3.60 2.68
N ASP A 13 -15.71 -4.15 2.41
CA ASP A 13 -15.16 -5.27 3.17
C ASP A 13 -14.93 -4.89 4.63
N PHE A 14 -14.35 -3.72 4.89
CA PHE A 14 -14.11 -3.25 6.26
C PHE A 14 -15.41 -2.94 7.00
N SER A 15 -16.44 -2.46 6.29
CA SER A 15 -17.72 -2.13 6.91
C SER A 15 -18.50 -3.36 7.37
N MET A 16 -18.12 -4.56 6.93
CA MET A 16 -18.73 -5.80 7.40
C MET A 16 -18.38 -6.14 8.83
N PHE A 17 -17.34 -5.52 9.40
CA PHE A 17 -16.88 -5.78 10.76
C PHE A 17 -17.03 -4.52 11.61
N ASP A 18 -17.74 -4.62 12.72
CA ASP A 18 -17.90 -3.51 13.67
C ASP A 18 -16.72 -3.45 14.66
N ASP A 19 -16.12 -4.61 14.97
CA ASP A 19 -15.03 -4.72 15.94
C ASP A 19 -13.68 -4.58 15.24
N TRP A 20 -12.81 -3.72 15.80
CA TRP A 20 -11.47 -3.52 15.25
C TRP A 20 -10.57 -4.73 15.39
N MET A 21 -10.81 -5.62 16.33
CA MET A 21 -10.08 -6.89 16.40
C MET A 21 -10.31 -7.72 15.14
N ASP A 22 -11.56 -7.75 14.65
CA ASP A 22 -11.90 -8.45 13.41
C ASP A 22 -11.28 -7.76 12.19
N ARG A 23 -11.23 -6.43 12.19
CA ARG A 23 -10.59 -5.67 11.11
C ARG A 23 -9.08 -5.89 11.08
N TYR A 24 -8.43 -5.97 12.24
CA TYR A 24 -7.01 -6.33 12.31
C TYR A 24 -6.77 -7.75 11.79
N ALA A 25 -7.64 -8.70 12.14
CA ALA A 25 -7.55 -10.06 11.64
C ALA A 25 -7.64 -10.07 10.11
N MET A 26 -8.52 -9.26 9.54
CA MET A 26 -8.65 -9.13 8.09
C MET A 26 -7.37 -8.55 7.47
N LEU A 27 -6.77 -7.54 8.08
CA LEU A 27 -5.50 -6.98 7.62
C LEU A 27 -4.39 -8.03 7.60
N ILE A 28 -4.30 -8.84 8.64
CA ILE A 28 -3.31 -9.92 8.73
C ILE A 28 -3.52 -10.93 7.60
N GLU A 29 -4.76 -11.31 7.33
CA GLU A 29 -5.08 -12.21 6.22
C GLU A 29 -4.71 -11.60 4.86
N MET A 30 -5.00 -10.30 4.67
CA MET A 30 -4.61 -9.60 3.46
C MET A 30 -3.10 -9.61 3.25
N GLY A 31 -2.34 -9.52 4.32
CA GLY A 31 -0.88 -9.56 4.26
C GLY A 31 -0.33 -10.87 3.71
N LYS A 32 -1.05 -11.98 3.90
CA LYS A 32 -0.65 -13.28 3.37
C LYS A 32 -0.74 -13.33 1.84
N GLU A 33 -1.54 -12.47 1.24
CA GLU A 33 -1.70 -12.36 -0.21
C GLU A 33 -0.74 -11.36 -0.85
N CYS A 34 0.10 -10.71 -0.05
CA CYS A 34 1.03 -9.68 -0.53
C CYS A 34 1.97 -10.24 -1.59
N PRO A 35 2.08 -9.60 -2.77
CA PRO A 35 3.10 -9.96 -3.75
C PRO A 35 4.48 -9.72 -3.13
N ILE A 36 5.20 -10.80 -2.86
CA ILE A 36 6.46 -10.74 -2.12
C ILE A 36 7.57 -10.19 -2.99
N ILE A 37 8.31 -9.24 -2.43
CA ILE A 37 9.47 -8.62 -3.07
C ILE A 37 10.55 -9.68 -3.37
N ASP A 38 11.20 -9.55 -4.53
CA ASP A 38 12.34 -10.40 -4.89
C ASP A 38 13.49 -10.18 -3.89
N GLU A 39 14.18 -11.25 -3.54
CA GLU A 39 15.30 -11.19 -2.57
C GLU A 39 16.36 -10.17 -2.93
N GLN A 40 16.63 -9.96 -4.21
CA GLN A 40 17.63 -8.97 -4.65
C GLN A 40 17.25 -7.54 -4.24
N TYR A 41 15.98 -7.27 -3.98
CA TYR A 41 15.49 -5.95 -3.56
C TYR A 41 15.21 -5.88 -2.06
N ARG A 42 15.37 -6.98 -1.33
CA ARG A 42 15.17 -7.00 0.12
C ARG A 42 16.43 -6.52 0.84
N ASN A 43 16.70 -5.23 0.72
CA ASN A 43 17.89 -4.62 1.31
C ASN A 43 17.59 -3.17 1.70
N ASP A 44 18.57 -2.49 2.29
CA ASP A 44 18.40 -1.14 2.84
C ASP A 44 18.01 -0.09 1.79
N GLN A 45 18.38 -0.32 0.53
CA GLN A 45 18.03 0.60 -0.56
C GLN A 45 16.52 0.68 -0.78
N TYR A 46 15.81 -0.41 -0.50
CA TYR A 46 14.37 -0.51 -0.73
C TYR A 46 13.55 -0.43 0.56
N LEU A 47 14.19 -0.16 1.69
CA LEU A 47 13.47 0.08 2.95
C LEU A 47 12.74 1.40 2.90
N ILE A 48 11.50 1.39 3.40
CA ILE A 48 10.72 2.61 3.57
C ILE A 48 11.14 3.26 4.88
N ASN A 49 11.64 4.49 4.81
CA ASN A 49 11.98 5.28 6.00
C ASN A 49 10.70 5.77 6.68
N GLY A 50 10.72 5.85 8.01
CA GLY A 50 9.60 6.34 8.79
C GLY A 50 8.66 5.25 9.30
N CYS A 51 8.97 3.98 9.03
CA CYS A 51 8.25 2.85 9.59
C CYS A 51 9.03 2.28 10.77
N GLN A 52 8.34 1.92 11.86
CA GLN A 52 8.96 1.28 13.02
C GLN A 52 9.43 -0.14 12.67
N SER A 53 8.61 -0.88 11.96
CA SER A 53 8.95 -2.20 11.42
C SER A 53 9.70 -2.05 10.11
N ARG A 54 10.44 -3.06 9.71
CA ARG A 54 11.08 -3.08 8.40
C ARG A 54 10.02 -3.33 7.33
N VAL A 55 9.98 -2.45 6.34
CA VAL A 55 9.09 -2.58 5.18
C VAL A 55 9.93 -2.33 3.94
N TRP A 56 9.98 -3.32 3.05
CA TRP A 56 10.66 -3.19 1.76
C TRP A 56 9.61 -3.02 0.68
N LEU A 57 9.86 -2.14 -0.27
CA LEU A 57 8.97 -1.88 -1.39
C LEU A 57 9.76 -1.72 -2.68
N HIS A 58 9.35 -2.44 -3.70
CA HIS A 58 9.89 -2.31 -5.05
C HIS A 58 8.75 -2.12 -6.04
N ALA A 59 9.00 -1.38 -7.10
CA ALA A 59 8.01 -1.14 -8.15
C ALA A 59 8.64 -1.30 -9.52
N GLU A 60 7.87 -1.81 -10.47
CA GLU A 60 8.26 -1.95 -11.86
C GLU A 60 7.18 -1.36 -12.75
N LEU A 61 7.60 -0.75 -13.86
CA LEU A 61 6.68 -0.28 -14.89
C LEU A 61 6.63 -1.35 -16.00
N LYS A 62 5.43 -1.83 -16.29
CA LYS A 62 5.22 -2.84 -17.32
C LYS A 62 3.96 -2.52 -18.10
N ASP A 63 4.08 -2.39 -19.39
CA ASP A 63 2.96 -2.06 -20.30
C ASP A 63 2.21 -0.79 -19.87
N GLY A 64 2.96 0.22 -19.37
CA GLY A 64 2.42 1.50 -18.93
C GLY A 64 1.76 1.47 -17.55
N LYS A 65 1.84 0.36 -16.83
CA LYS A 65 1.24 0.19 -15.51
C LYS A 65 2.31 -0.10 -14.47
N VAL A 66 2.09 0.38 -13.25
CA VAL A 66 3.02 0.19 -12.14
C VAL A 66 2.61 -1.04 -11.35
N PHE A 67 3.56 -1.94 -11.10
CA PHE A 67 3.35 -3.14 -10.28
C PHE A 67 4.26 -3.08 -9.07
N TYR A 68 3.68 -3.23 -7.89
CA TYR A 68 4.39 -3.15 -6.62
C TYR A 68 4.56 -4.53 -6.00
N THR A 69 5.73 -4.77 -5.42
CA THR A 69 5.99 -5.92 -4.55
C THR A 69 6.56 -5.42 -3.24
N ALA A 70 6.33 -6.14 -2.16
CA ALA A 70 6.75 -5.70 -0.84
C ALA A 70 6.91 -6.86 0.12
N ASP A 71 7.45 -6.59 1.29
CA ASP A 71 7.41 -7.48 2.44
C ASP A 71 7.63 -6.65 3.71
N SER A 72 7.33 -7.25 4.85
CA SER A 72 7.58 -6.66 6.15
C SER A 72 7.84 -7.76 7.18
N ASP A 73 8.58 -7.40 8.24
CA ASP A 73 8.81 -8.29 9.36
C ASP A 73 7.67 -8.25 10.40
N ALA A 74 6.64 -7.43 10.18
CA ALA A 74 5.49 -7.32 11.07
C ALA A 74 4.20 -7.62 10.31
N VAL A 75 3.36 -8.50 10.86
CA VAL A 75 2.18 -9.04 10.16
C VAL A 75 1.11 -7.97 9.87
N ILE A 76 0.86 -7.06 10.81
CA ILE A 76 -0.13 -5.99 10.58
C ILE A 76 0.40 -5.00 9.54
N THR A 77 1.66 -4.63 9.64
CA THR A 77 2.33 -3.74 8.68
C THR A 77 2.31 -4.33 7.27
N LYS A 78 2.54 -5.64 7.16
CA LYS A 78 2.45 -6.35 5.89
C LYS A 78 1.04 -6.29 5.31
N GLY A 79 0.01 -6.41 6.16
CA GLY A 79 -1.38 -6.26 5.75
C GLY A 79 -1.68 -4.86 5.23
N ILE A 80 -1.15 -3.83 5.88
CA ILE A 80 -1.33 -2.44 5.49
C ILE A 80 -0.69 -2.17 4.12
N ILE A 81 0.57 -2.61 3.92
CA ILE A 81 1.23 -2.39 2.62
C ILE A 81 0.50 -3.15 1.51
N ASN A 82 0.00 -4.35 1.80
CA ASN A 82 -0.75 -5.11 0.80
C ASN A 82 -2.08 -4.44 0.45
N LEU A 83 -2.76 -3.83 1.41
CA LEU A 83 -3.97 -3.06 1.15
C LEU A 83 -3.69 -1.95 0.13
N LEU A 84 -2.59 -1.23 0.31
CA LEU A 84 -2.17 -0.18 -0.62
C LEU A 84 -1.78 -0.76 -1.98
N ILE A 85 -1.11 -1.90 -2.01
CA ILE A 85 -0.76 -2.58 -3.27
C ILE A 85 -2.03 -2.96 -4.03
N LYS A 86 -3.06 -3.46 -3.35
CA LYS A 86 -4.34 -3.78 -4.00
C LYS A 86 -4.95 -2.58 -4.70
N VAL A 87 -4.80 -1.40 -4.12
CA VAL A 87 -5.36 -0.16 -4.69
C VAL A 87 -4.53 0.32 -5.90
N PHE A 88 -3.22 0.32 -5.78
CA PHE A 88 -2.35 1.01 -6.73
C PHE A 88 -1.68 0.12 -7.76
N SER A 89 -1.42 -1.16 -7.44
CA SER A 89 -0.72 -2.05 -8.37
C SER A 89 -1.57 -2.34 -9.60
N GLY A 90 -0.96 -2.32 -10.78
CA GLY A 90 -1.67 -2.53 -12.04
C GLY A 90 -2.36 -1.29 -12.57
N GLN A 91 -2.10 -0.11 -12.01
CA GLN A 91 -2.66 1.17 -12.45
C GLN A 91 -1.59 2.01 -13.15
N THR A 92 -2.02 2.98 -13.95
CA THR A 92 -1.07 3.89 -14.60
C THR A 92 -0.48 4.86 -13.56
N PRO A 93 0.74 5.41 -13.81
CA PRO A 93 1.30 6.42 -12.91
C PRO A 93 0.37 7.61 -12.70
N GLU A 94 -0.32 8.05 -13.74
CA GLU A 94 -1.25 9.19 -13.65
C GLU A 94 -2.43 8.88 -12.74
N ASP A 95 -3.02 7.69 -12.85
CA ASP A 95 -4.14 7.29 -12.01
C ASP A 95 -3.72 7.19 -10.54
N ILE A 96 -2.51 6.66 -10.28
CA ILE A 96 -1.97 6.56 -8.93
C ILE A 96 -1.79 7.95 -8.32
N LEU A 97 -1.19 8.88 -9.07
CA LEU A 97 -0.92 10.23 -8.58
C LEU A 97 -2.18 11.06 -8.38
N SER A 98 -3.25 10.73 -9.11
CA SER A 98 -4.55 11.41 -9.01
C SER A 98 -5.49 10.81 -7.98
N ALA A 99 -5.11 9.71 -7.35
CA ALA A 99 -6.00 8.96 -6.46
C ALA A 99 -6.41 9.79 -5.25
N ASP A 100 -7.69 9.69 -4.88
CA ASP A 100 -8.20 10.27 -3.64
C ASP A 100 -7.89 9.29 -2.50
N LEU A 101 -7.17 9.77 -1.49
CA LEU A 101 -6.74 8.95 -0.36
C LEU A 101 -7.70 9.01 0.83
N SER A 102 -8.84 9.68 0.69
CA SER A 102 -9.83 9.80 1.77
C SER A 102 -10.42 8.45 2.17
N PHE A 103 -10.31 7.42 1.33
CA PHE A 103 -10.79 6.07 1.67
C PHE A 103 -10.10 5.53 2.93
N LEU A 104 -8.86 5.92 3.18
CA LEU A 104 -8.12 5.53 4.39
C LEU A 104 -8.80 6.06 5.65
N ASP A 105 -9.34 7.28 5.58
CA ASP A 105 -10.10 7.87 6.68
C ASP A 105 -11.47 7.20 6.81
N GLU A 106 -12.11 6.87 5.69
CA GLU A 106 -13.42 6.20 5.70
C GLU A 106 -13.37 4.84 6.36
N ILE A 107 -12.29 4.07 6.15
CA ILE A 107 -12.12 2.78 6.83
C ILE A 107 -11.62 2.95 8.27
N GLY A 108 -11.27 4.17 8.68
CA GLY A 108 -10.83 4.47 10.05
C GLY A 108 -9.44 3.97 10.39
N LEU A 109 -8.63 3.67 9.39
CA LEU A 109 -7.34 3.03 9.60
C LEU A 109 -6.39 3.90 10.43
N LYS A 110 -6.28 5.19 10.09
CA LYS A 110 -5.38 6.11 10.80
C LYS A 110 -5.77 6.29 12.26
N GLU A 111 -7.07 6.32 12.56
CA GLU A 111 -7.57 6.54 13.92
C GLU A 111 -7.30 5.35 14.84
N HIS A 112 -7.21 4.14 14.29
CA HIS A 112 -7.10 2.92 15.05
C HIS A 112 -5.70 2.32 15.05
N LEU A 113 -4.75 2.96 14.33
CA LEU A 113 -3.34 2.59 14.39
C LEU A 113 -2.65 3.39 15.48
N SER A 114 -1.60 2.82 16.08
CA SER A 114 -0.72 3.59 16.96
C SER A 114 -0.11 4.75 16.16
N PRO A 115 0.32 5.84 16.83
CA PRO A 115 0.96 6.97 16.12
C PRO A 115 2.12 6.53 15.22
N THR A 116 2.92 5.56 15.66
CA THR A 116 4.05 5.05 14.90
C THR A 116 3.60 4.32 13.63
N ARG A 117 2.55 3.49 13.73
CA ARG A 117 1.98 2.79 12.56
C ARG A 117 1.29 3.75 11.61
N SER A 118 0.61 4.76 12.15
CA SER A 118 -0.04 5.79 11.34
C SER A 118 0.99 6.58 10.53
N ASN A 119 2.13 6.92 11.14
CA ASN A 119 3.24 7.55 10.44
C ASN A 119 3.83 6.63 9.37
N GLY A 120 3.92 5.34 9.66
CA GLY A 120 4.37 4.34 8.69
C GLY A 120 3.46 4.26 7.48
N LEU A 121 2.14 4.33 7.69
CA LEU A 121 1.16 4.35 6.61
C LEU A 121 1.40 5.54 5.68
N VAL A 122 1.59 6.73 6.24
CA VAL A 122 1.89 7.93 5.46
C VAL A 122 3.17 7.76 4.66
N SER A 123 4.21 7.18 5.26
CA SER A 123 5.49 6.91 4.59
C SER A 123 5.34 5.92 3.45
N MET A 124 4.53 4.87 3.62
CA MET A 124 4.24 3.90 2.57
C MET A 124 3.57 4.55 1.36
N VAL A 125 2.51 5.33 1.60
CA VAL A 125 1.80 6.04 0.54
C VAL A 125 2.75 6.97 -0.20
N LYS A 126 3.53 7.74 0.54
CA LYS A 126 4.49 8.68 -0.04
C LYS A 126 5.51 7.97 -0.94
N GLN A 127 6.04 6.83 -0.49
CA GLN A 127 7.02 6.07 -1.28
C GLN A 127 6.38 5.50 -2.56
N MET A 128 5.15 5.00 -2.47
CA MET A 128 4.44 4.50 -3.65
C MET A 128 4.18 5.61 -4.67
N MET A 129 3.83 6.81 -4.20
CA MET A 129 3.65 7.98 -5.04
C MET A 129 4.95 8.43 -5.70
N LEU A 130 6.08 8.35 -4.98
CA LEU A 130 7.40 8.70 -5.53
C LEU A 130 7.79 7.76 -6.67
N TYR A 131 7.52 6.46 -6.55
CA TYR A 131 7.73 5.52 -7.65
C TYR A 131 6.88 5.89 -8.86
N ALA A 132 5.60 6.20 -8.66
CA ALA A 132 4.70 6.57 -9.74
C ALA A 132 5.16 7.86 -10.43
N GLU A 133 5.61 8.85 -9.67
CA GLU A 133 6.17 10.11 -10.20
C GLU A 133 7.39 9.86 -11.08
N ALA A 134 8.31 9.00 -10.59
CA ALA A 134 9.51 8.67 -11.35
C ALA A 134 9.18 7.97 -12.67
N PHE A 135 8.23 7.05 -12.67
CA PHE A 135 7.81 6.34 -13.87
C PHE A 135 7.10 7.29 -14.86
N LYS A 136 6.28 8.20 -14.35
CA LYS A 136 5.61 9.21 -15.19
C LYS A 136 6.62 10.08 -15.90
N LEU A 137 7.66 10.54 -15.20
CA LEU A 137 8.72 11.36 -15.79
C LEU A 137 9.50 10.60 -16.86
N ARG A 138 9.72 9.30 -16.68
CA ARG A 138 10.38 8.47 -17.68
C ARG A 138 9.55 8.32 -18.95
N ASP A 139 8.25 8.13 -18.80
CA ASP A 139 7.34 7.97 -19.95
C ASP A 139 7.19 9.24 -20.77
N GLU A 140 7.34 10.41 -20.16
CA GLU A 140 7.25 11.70 -20.84
C GLU A 140 8.50 12.03 -21.67
N ARG A 141 9.54 11.24 -21.57
CA ARG A 141 10.76 11.39 -22.37
C ARG A 141 10.59 10.71 -23.71
#